data_44feb6161603250442b36d4ca779ab12
#
_entry.id   44feb6161603250442b36d4ca779ab12
#
_cell.length_a   1.000
_cell.length_b   1.000
_cell.length_c   1.000
_cell.angle_alpha   90.00
_cell.angle_beta   90.00
_cell.angle_gamma   90.00
#
_symmetry.space_group_name_H-M   'P 1'
#
loop_
_entity.id
_entity.type
_entity.pdbx_description
1 polymer ?
#
loop_
_entity_poly.entity_id
_entity_poly.type
_entity_poly.pdbx_seq_one_letter_code
_entity_poly.pdbx_strand_id
1 'polypeptide(L)'
;MTSSRLLVAGAVLLATTLTSPCEGRAQVAAPRRPSIDTIPRPAANPADVATPDAILKALYDVISGPAGAKRDWNRFRSIMLPNARLIPTRPMPNGGASAAVWSADDYSSAAGASLEASGFFEREISRKTEAYGNIMHVFSTYESRRTADLSEKPFARGINSIQLLKDGNRWWVVSIFWDAERPGNEFPAHYLPR
;
A
#
# COMPACT_ATOMS: atom_id res chain seq x y z
N MET A 1 -9.02 -99.81 -19.81
CA MET A 1 -9.46 -98.56 -20.49
C MET A 1 -10.50 -97.89 -19.61
N THR A 2 -10.04 -96.99 -18.72
CA THR A 2 -10.88 -96.37 -17.71
C THR A 2 -10.66 -94.84 -17.82
N SER A 3 -11.71 -94.16 -18.23
CA SER A 3 -11.72 -92.69 -18.34
C SER A 3 -12.15 -92.08 -17.00
N SER A 4 -11.25 -91.36 -16.35
CA SER A 4 -11.55 -90.56 -15.18
C SER A 4 -12.04 -89.15 -15.60
N ARG A 5 -13.20 -88.82 -15.19
CA ARG A 5 -13.73 -87.40 -15.29
C ARG A 5 -13.35 -86.63 -14.09
N LEU A 6 -12.59 -85.55 -14.29
CA LEU A 6 -12.31 -84.49 -13.26
C LEU A 6 -13.49 -83.55 -13.18
N LEU A 7 -14.06 -83.43 -11.98
CA LEU A 7 -15.00 -82.33 -11.61
C LEU A 7 -14.20 -81.13 -11.14
N VAL A 8 -14.37 -80.02 -11.84
CA VAL A 8 -13.81 -78.72 -11.41
C VAL A 8 -14.91 -78.00 -10.64
N ALA A 9 -14.71 -77.80 -9.34
CA ALA A 9 -15.58 -76.98 -8.49
C ALA A 9 -15.16 -75.51 -8.62
N GLY A 10 -16.01 -74.69 -9.22
CA GLY A 10 -15.81 -73.24 -9.31
C GLY A 10 -16.22 -72.56 -7.99
N ALA A 11 -15.27 -71.99 -7.32
CA ALA A 11 -15.54 -71.11 -6.16
C ALA A 11 -15.88 -69.68 -6.65
N VAL A 12 -17.13 -69.27 -6.41
CA VAL A 12 -17.55 -67.87 -6.66
C VAL A 12 -17.15 -67.02 -5.45
N LEU A 13 -16.14 -66.18 -5.61
CA LEU A 13 -15.79 -65.13 -4.64
C LEU A 13 -16.78 -63.96 -4.78
N LEU A 14 -17.65 -63.77 -3.80
CA LEU A 14 -18.44 -62.56 -3.64
C LEU A 14 -17.51 -61.43 -3.08
N ALA A 15 -17.12 -60.49 -3.91
CA ALA A 15 -16.43 -59.30 -3.47
C ALA A 15 -17.48 -58.27 -2.93
N THR A 16 -17.58 -58.15 -1.61
CA THR A 16 -18.34 -57.08 -0.96
C THR A 16 -17.53 -55.79 -1.00
N THR A 17 -17.92 -54.88 -1.87
CA THR A 17 -17.36 -53.50 -1.88
C THR A 17 -17.93 -52.73 -0.68
N LEU A 18 -17.11 -52.53 0.33
CA LEU A 18 -17.37 -51.57 1.44
C LEU A 18 -17.19 -50.14 0.86
N THR A 19 -18.31 -49.50 0.52
CA THR A 19 -18.33 -48.07 0.26
C THR A 19 -18.27 -47.33 1.58
N SER A 20 -17.09 -46.82 1.99
CA SER A 20 -16.98 -45.90 3.10
C SER A 20 -17.68 -44.58 2.74
N PRO A 21 -18.59 -44.06 3.58
CA PRO A 21 -19.13 -42.74 3.36
C PRO A 21 -17.99 -41.73 3.47
N CYS A 22 -17.72 -40.99 2.42
CA CYS A 22 -16.86 -39.83 2.43
C CYS A 22 -17.57 -38.78 3.28
N GLU A 23 -17.24 -38.69 4.59
CA GLU A 23 -17.69 -37.60 5.44
C GLU A 23 -17.14 -36.31 4.84
N GLY A 24 -17.99 -35.57 4.15
CA GLY A 24 -17.70 -34.24 3.66
C GLY A 24 -17.34 -33.35 4.82
N ARG A 25 -16.04 -33.16 5.05
CA ARG A 25 -15.52 -32.20 6.00
C ARG A 25 -16.06 -30.83 5.60
N ALA A 26 -17.03 -30.30 6.35
CA ALA A 26 -17.55 -28.96 6.14
C ALA A 26 -16.38 -28.00 6.14
N GLN A 27 -16.06 -27.44 4.98
CA GLN A 27 -14.99 -26.46 4.83
C GLN A 27 -15.47 -25.19 5.56
N VAL A 28 -14.94 -24.95 6.75
CA VAL A 28 -15.20 -23.69 7.49
C VAL A 28 -14.74 -22.58 6.60
N ALA A 29 -15.69 -21.79 6.08
CA ALA A 29 -15.39 -20.64 5.26
C ALA A 29 -14.47 -19.70 6.03
N ALA A 30 -13.31 -19.37 5.45
CA ALA A 30 -12.40 -18.40 6.05
C ALA A 30 -13.18 -17.08 6.29
N PRO A 31 -12.94 -16.40 7.43
CA PRO A 31 -13.62 -15.14 7.72
C PRO A 31 -13.38 -14.18 6.57
N ARG A 32 -14.46 -13.66 5.99
CA ARG A 32 -14.39 -12.65 4.93
C ARG A 32 -13.68 -11.43 5.49
N ARG A 33 -12.55 -11.06 4.90
CA ARG A 33 -11.91 -9.79 5.20
C ARG A 33 -12.88 -8.65 4.81
N PRO A 34 -12.96 -7.58 5.63
CA PRO A 34 -13.83 -6.46 5.28
C PRO A 34 -13.39 -5.88 3.93
N SER A 35 -14.37 -5.62 3.07
CA SER A 35 -14.16 -4.86 1.82
C SER A 35 -13.83 -3.40 2.17
N ILE A 36 -13.16 -2.70 1.26
CA ILE A 36 -12.89 -1.26 1.42
C ILE A 36 -14.18 -0.45 1.62
N ASP A 37 -15.32 -0.94 1.10
CA ASP A 37 -16.62 -0.28 1.18
C ASP A 37 -17.27 -0.36 2.57
N THR A 38 -16.83 -1.31 3.41
CA THR A 38 -17.41 -1.54 4.73
C THR A 38 -16.66 -0.86 5.87
N ILE A 39 -15.49 -0.26 5.59
CA ILE A 39 -14.68 0.44 6.60
C ILE A 39 -15.05 1.94 6.60
N PRO A 40 -15.60 2.49 7.70
CA PRO A 40 -15.93 3.90 7.81
C PRO A 40 -14.70 4.80 7.56
N ARG A 41 -14.90 5.85 6.77
CA ARG A 41 -13.86 6.85 6.46
C ARG A 41 -14.51 8.18 6.12
N PRO A 42 -13.79 9.32 6.24
CA PRO A 42 -14.27 10.60 5.76
C PRO A 42 -14.54 10.55 4.25
N ALA A 43 -15.56 11.23 3.79
CA ALA A 43 -15.81 11.41 2.36
C ALA A 43 -14.66 12.22 1.73
N ALA A 44 -14.14 11.76 0.61
CA ALA A 44 -13.14 12.52 -0.13
C ALA A 44 -13.80 13.64 -0.96
N ASN A 45 -13.09 14.77 -1.12
CA ASN A 45 -13.43 15.72 -2.17
C ASN A 45 -13.22 15.01 -3.53
N PRO A 46 -14.23 14.92 -4.39
CA PRO A 46 -14.09 14.27 -5.70
C PRO A 46 -12.93 14.82 -6.53
N ALA A 47 -12.64 16.13 -6.43
CA ALA A 47 -11.51 16.75 -7.12
C ALA A 47 -10.13 16.23 -6.65
N ASP A 48 -10.01 15.81 -5.40
CA ASP A 48 -8.74 15.26 -4.86
C ASP A 48 -8.43 13.84 -5.35
N VAL A 49 -9.44 13.11 -5.83
CA VAL A 49 -9.31 11.66 -6.12
C VAL A 49 -9.66 11.28 -7.56
N ALA A 50 -9.98 12.25 -8.41
CA ALA A 50 -10.45 12.00 -9.79
C ALA A 50 -9.34 11.43 -10.70
N THR A 51 -8.09 11.84 -10.51
CA THR A 51 -6.96 11.44 -11.35
C THR A 51 -5.72 11.13 -10.51
N PRO A 52 -4.72 10.41 -11.05
CA PRO A 52 -3.43 10.24 -10.37
C PRO A 52 -2.76 11.57 -9.99
N ASP A 53 -2.80 12.57 -10.87
CA ASP A 53 -2.25 13.88 -10.58
C ASP A 53 -2.97 14.59 -9.44
N ALA A 54 -4.29 14.48 -9.41
CA ALA A 54 -5.12 15.09 -8.37
C ALA A 54 -4.83 14.47 -7.00
N ILE A 55 -4.77 13.14 -6.91
CA ILE A 55 -4.53 12.48 -5.61
C ILE A 55 -3.09 12.68 -5.12
N LEU A 56 -2.10 12.71 -6.01
CA LEU A 56 -0.72 13.04 -5.65
C LEU A 56 -0.60 14.48 -5.18
N LYS A 57 -1.24 15.42 -5.89
CA LYS A 57 -1.29 16.81 -5.44
C LYS A 57 -1.95 16.93 -4.06
N ALA A 58 -3.11 16.30 -3.86
CA ALA A 58 -3.81 16.31 -2.58
C ALA A 58 -2.96 15.70 -1.45
N LEU A 59 -2.19 14.65 -1.73
CA LEU A 59 -1.29 14.02 -0.78
C LEU A 59 -0.21 14.99 -0.29
N TYR A 60 0.44 15.73 -1.18
CA TYR A 60 1.46 16.74 -0.81
C TYR A 60 0.84 17.98 -0.17
N ASP A 61 -0.30 18.46 -0.68
CA ASP A 61 -0.97 19.64 -0.16
C ASP A 61 -1.42 19.44 1.30
N VAL A 62 -2.01 18.29 1.62
CA VAL A 62 -2.68 18.06 2.91
C VAL A 62 -1.72 18.03 4.10
N ILE A 63 -0.45 17.67 3.87
CA ILE A 63 0.61 17.68 4.88
C ILE A 63 1.37 19.00 4.91
N SER A 64 1.19 19.86 3.89
CA SER A 64 1.87 21.13 3.75
C SER A 64 1.11 22.28 4.44
N GLY A 65 1.85 23.24 4.97
CA GLY A 65 1.29 24.45 5.55
C GLY A 65 2.27 25.20 6.43
N PRO A 66 1.97 26.49 6.76
CA PRO A 66 2.84 27.30 7.57
C PRO A 66 2.90 26.84 9.03
N ALA A 67 3.89 27.36 9.76
CA ALA A 67 3.99 27.16 11.20
C ALA A 67 2.71 27.66 11.91
N GLY A 68 2.24 26.91 12.89
CA GLY A 68 1.02 27.19 13.65
C GLY A 68 -0.29 26.76 12.97
N ALA A 69 -0.28 26.42 11.69
CA ALA A 69 -1.48 25.97 10.99
C ALA A 69 -1.71 24.47 11.18
N LYS A 70 -2.92 24.11 11.60
CA LYS A 70 -3.35 22.71 11.69
C LYS A 70 -3.48 22.07 10.30
N ARG A 71 -3.17 20.79 10.23
CA ARG A 71 -3.37 19.99 9.00
C ARG A 71 -4.77 19.38 8.98
N ASP A 72 -5.34 19.23 7.79
CA ASP A 72 -6.64 18.56 7.61
C ASP A 72 -6.45 17.05 7.58
N TRP A 73 -6.37 16.45 8.76
CA TRP A 73 -6.21 14.99 8.89
C TRP A 73 -7.43 14.21 8.43
N ASN A 74 -8.63 14.81 8.34
CA ASN A 74 -9.77 14.16 7.73
C ASN A 74 -9.63 14.09 6.22
N ARG A 75 -9.18 15.15 5.55
CA ARG A 75 -8.82 15.15 4.14
C ARG A 75 -7.71 14.12 3.87
N PHE A 76 -6.68 14.05 4.73
CA PHE A 76 -5.62 13.04 4.62
C PHE A 76 -6.18 11.61 4.66
N ARG A 77 -7.03 11.29 5.65
CA ARG A 77 -7.67 9.97 5.74
C ARG A 77 -8.57 9.67 4.55
N SER A 78 -9.22 10.67 3.99
CA SER A 78 -10.16 10.48 2.89
C SER A 78 -9.54 10.03 1.57
N ILE A 79 -8.25 10.31 1.36
CA ILE A 79 -7.50 9.88 0.18
C ILE A 79 -6.77 8.55 0.39
N MET A 80 -6.65 8.08 1.63
CA MET A 80 -5.99 6.82 1.98
C MET A 80 -6.95 5.63 1.87
N LEU A 81 -6.48 4.53 1.29
CA LEU A 81 -7.21 3.27 1.38
C LEU A 81 -7.32 2.86 2.86
N PRO A 82 -8.44 2.28 3.32
CA PRO A 82 -8.49 1.68 4.65
C PRO A 82 -7.33 0.70 4.85
N ASN A 83 -6.62 0.84 5.96
CA ASN A 83 -5.38 0.10 6.24
C ASN A 83 -4.19 0.44 5.32
N ALA A 84 -4.19 1.58 4.65
CA ALA A 84 -3.01 2.09 3.95
C ALA A 84 -1.78 2.12 4.88
N ARG A 85 -0.59 2.00 4.32
CA ARG A 85 0.67 1.99 5.06
C ARG A 85 1.57 3.13 4.65
N LEU A 86 2.11 3.81 5.65
CA LEU A 86 3.13 4.83 5.50
C LEU A 86 4.41 4.30 6.15
N ILE A 87 5.48 4.18 5.36
CA ILE A 87 6.66 3.40 5.74
C ILE A 87 7.92 4.26 5.56
N PRO A 88 8.29 5.10 6.56
CA PRO A 88 9.57 5.78 6.56
C PRO A 88 10.72 4.80 6.75
N THR A 89 11.79 5.00 5.99
CA THR A 89 13.06 4.31 6.24
C THR A 89 14.06 5.22 6.93
N ARG A 90 15.01 4.63 7.63
CA ARG A 90 16.14 5.34 8.25
C ARG A 90 17.39 4.49 8.15
N PRO A 91 18.56 5.08 7.81
CA PRO A 91 19.83 4.39 7.92
C PRO A 91 20.14 4.10 9.39
N MET A 92 20.79 2.98 9.65
CA MET A 92 21.28 2.59 10.96
C MET A 92 22.80 2.75 11.03
N PRO A 93 23.38 3.06 12.21
CA PRO A 93 24.83 3.26 12.35
C PRO A 93 25.69 2.06 11.92
N ASN A 94 25.11 0.85 11.95
CA ASN A 94 25.78 -0.39 11.53
C ASN A 94 25.73 -0.65 10.00
N GLY A 95 25.31 0.32 9.20
CA GLY A 95 25.14 0.19 7.74
C GLY A 95 23.84 -0.48 7.31
N GLY A 96 22.98 -0.91 8.25
CA GLY A 96 21.66 -1.43 7.95
C GLY A 96 20.61 -0.33 7.76
N ALA A 97 19.37 -0.73 7.60
CA ALA A 97 18.22 0.16 7.56
C ALA A 97 17.13 -0.32 8.52
N SER A 98 16.36 0.62 9.07
CA SER A 98 15.12 0.37 9.79
C SER A 98 13.95 1.00 9.06
N ALA A 99 12.74 0.44 9.27
CA ALA A 99 11.50 1.01 8.78
C ALA A 99 10.45 0.96 9.89
N ALA A 100 9.64 2.01 10.00
CA ALA A 100 8.39 1.96 10.74
C ALA A 100 7.23 1.65 9.79
N VAL A 101 6.18 1.01 10.28
CA VAL A 101 4.98 0.73 9.48
C VAL A 101 3.79 1.38 10.16
N TRP A 102 3.34 2.50 9.64
CA TRP A 102 2.29 3.32 10.20
C TRP A 102 0.98 3.22 9.43
N SER A 103 -0.13 3.33 10.14
CA SER A 103 -1.42 3.71 9.57
C SER A 103 -1.46 5.23 9.30
N ALA A 104 -2.52 5.72 8.67
CA ALA A 104 -2.74 7.15 8.51
C ALA A 104 -2.87 7.88 9.88
N ASP A 105 -3.45 7.20 10.88
CA ASP A 105 -3.59 7.76 12.24
C ASP A 105 -2.25 7.77 12.99
N ASP A 106 -1.45 6.72 12.86
CA ASP A 106 -0.09 6.69 13.43
C ASP A 106 0.77 7.82 12.85
N TYR A 107 0.69 8.04 11.52
CA TYR A 107 1.42 9.12 10.86
C TYR A 107 0.98 10.50 11.38
N SER A 108 -0.34 10.76 11.44
CA SER A 108 -0.86 12.03 11.94
C SER A 108 -0.45 12.29 13.40
N SER A 109 -0.39 11.25 14.22
CA SER A 109 0.03 11.32 15.61
C SER A 109 1.55 11.52 15.76
N ALA A 110 2.35 10.84 14.94
CA ALA A 110 3.81 10.90 15.02
C ALA A 110 4.39 12.19 14.42
N ALA A 111 3.84 12.66 13.29
CA ALA A 111 4.37 13.78 12.52
C ALA A 111 3.60 15.09 12.74
N GLY A 112 2.30 15.05 13.07
CA GLY A 112 1.41 16.19 13.06
C GLY A 112 1.90 17.38 13.86
N ALA A 113 2.27 17.18 15.12
CA ALA A 113 2.75 18.25 15.99
C ALA A 113 4.02 18.94 15.44
N SER A 114 4.94 18.17 14.86
CA SER A 114 6.17 18.71 14.26
C SER A 114 5.90 19.49 12.98
N LEU A 115 5.03 18.98 12.11
CA LEU A 115 4.62 19.64 10.86
C LEU A 115 3.94 20.98 11.15
N GLU A 116 3.10 21.03 12.19
CA GLU A 116 2.39 22.23 12.60
C GLU A 116 3.32 23.25 13.27
N ALA A 117 4.22 22.81 14.14
CA ALA A 117 5.08 23.70 14.90
C ALA A 117 6.10 24.46 14.05
N SER A 118 6.73 23.77 13.09
CA SER A 118 7.89 24.32 12.35
C SER A 118 7.58 24.77 10.92
N GLY A 119 6.35 24.62 10.44
CA GLY A 119 6.01 24.76 9.04
C GLY A 119 6.61 23.61 8.21
N PHE A 120 5.88 23.19 7.19
CA PHE A 120 6.30 22.11 6.30
C PHE A 120 5.61 22.27 4.96
N PHE A 121 6.37 22.34 3.89
CA PHE A 121 5.87 22.39 2.54
C PHE A 121 6.61 21.37 1.71
N GLU A 122 5.90 20.35 1.28
CA GLU A 122 6.45 19.30 0.44
C GLU A 122 5.80 19.33 -0.94
N ARG A 123 6.60 19.14 -1.97
CA ARG A 123 6.11 19.05 -3.33
C ARG A 123 6.86 17.98 -4.12
N GLU A 124 6.18 17.40 -5.07
CA GLU A 124 6.81 16.60 -6.11
C GLU A 124 7.58 17.48 -7.07
N ILE A 125 8.79 17.06 -7.41
CA ILE A 125 9.65 17.74 -8.42
C ILE A 125 9.88 16.90 -9.66
N SER A 126 9.71 15.58 -9.59
CA SER A 126 9.83 14.64 -10.70
C SER A 126 9.13 13.35 -10.35
N ARG A 127 8.68 12.57 -11.35
CA ARG A 127 8.16 11.22 -11.10
C ARG A 127 8.46 10.25 -12.24
N LYS A 128 8.46 8.95 -11.89
CA LYS A 128 8.32 7.82 -12.79
C LYS A 128 7.07 7.04 -12.41
N THR A 129 6.33 6.59 -13.41
CA THR A 129 5.08 5.86 -13.19
C THR A 129 5.04 4.59 -14.01
N GLU A 130 4.47 3.55 -13.41
CA GLU A 130 4.12 2.30 -14.07
C GLU A 130 2.69 1.96 -13.70
N ALA A 131 1.88 1.56 -14.68
CA ALA A 131 0.47 1.26 -14.45
C ALA A 131 0.06 -0.02 -15.17
N TYR A 132 -0.81 -0.79 -14.51
CA TYR A 132 -1.45 -1.94 -15.10
C TYR A 132 -2.86 -2.13 -14.51
N GLY A 133 -3.89 -2.07 -15.36
CA GLY A 133 -5.28 -2.18 -14.94
C GLY A 133 -5.63 -1.14 -13.86
N ASN A 134 -5.96 -1.62 -12.68
CA ASN A 134 -6.38 -0.76 -11.55
C ASN A 134 -5.23 -0.39 -10.61
N ILE A 135 -4.00 -0.78 -10.89
CA ILE A 135 -2.84 -0.47 -10.03
C ILE A 135 -1.90 0.49 -10.73
N MET A 136 -1.31 1.40 -9.95
CA MET A 136 -0.27 2.31 -10.41
C MET A 136 0.81 2.43 -9.34
N HIS A 137 2.05 2.31 -9.76
CA HIS A 137 3.23 2.65 -8.98
C HIS A 137 3.74 4.03 -9.40
N VAL A 138 4.00 4.88 -8.44
CA VAL A 138 4.59 6.21 -8.63
C VAL A 138 5.85 6.31 -7.80
N PHE A 139 6.99 6.49 -8.46
CA PHE A 139 8.26 6.80 -7.83
C PHE A 139 8.46 8.30 -7.91
N SER A 140 8.04 9.01 -6.86
CA SER A 140 7.90 10.47 -6.81
C SER A 140 9.06 11.09 -6.06
N THR A 141 9.89 11.86 -6.74
CA THR A 141 10.96 12.65 -6.11
C THR A 141 10.35 13.90 -5.51
N TYR A 142 10.61 14.12 -4.23
CA TYR A 142 10.07 15.26 -3.49
C TYR A 142 11.18 16.16 -2.94
N GLU A 143 10.81 17.39 -2.60
CA GLU A 143 11.58 18.30 -1.80
C GLU A 143 10.70 18.96 -0.73
N SER A 144 11.28 19.23 0.44
CA SER A 144 10.57 19.82 1.59
C SER A 144 11.25 21.10 2.03
N ARG A 145 10.43 22.14 2.31
CA ARG A 145 10.83 23.47 2.79
C ARG A 145 10.08 23.85 4.04
N ARG A 146 10.54 24.89 4.75
CA ARG A 146 9.83 25.43 5.90
C ARG A 146 8.74 26.43 5.51
N THR A 147 8.87 27.04 4.35
CA THR A 147 7.91 28.02 3.82
C THR A 147 7.46 27.62 2.41
N ALA A 148 6.47 28.33 1.88
CA ALA A 148 6.00 28.15 0.50
C ALA A 148 6.95 28.80 -0.53
N ASP A 149 7.98 29.53 -0.08
CA ASP A 149 8.93 30.19 -0.97
C ASP A 149 9.84 29.17 -1.65
N LEU A 150 9.73 29.08 -2.97
CA LEU A 150 10.51 28.16 -3.79
C LEU A 150 11.98 28.57 -3.93
N SER A 151 12.34 29.82 -3.58
CA SER A 151 13.74 30.27 -3.54
C SER A 151 14.47 29.76 -2.29
N GLU A 152 13.73 29.36 -1.24
CA GLU A 152 14.29 28.73 -0.06
C GLU A 152 14.93 27.38 -0.43
N LYS A 153 16.16 27.14 0.05
CA LYS A 153 16.80 25.83 -0.15
C LYS A 153 16.02 24.74 0.57
N PRO A 154 15.67 23.63 -0.09
CA PRO A 154 15.04 22.49 0.59
C PRO A 154 15.90 21.99 1.76
N PHE A 155 15.29 21.74 2.90
CA PHE A 155 15.97 21.12 4.05
C PHE A 155 15.98 19.59 3.95
N ALA A 156 15.11 19.02 3.14
CA ALA A 156 15.06 17.58 2.86
C ALA A 156 14.63 17.34 1.41
N ARG A 157 15.14 16.27 0.84
CA ARG A 157 14.67 15.69 -0.43
C ARG A 157 14.67 14.17 -0.28
N GLY A 158 13.87 13.49 -1.10
CA GLY A 158 13.79 12.04 -1.07
C GLY A 158 12.94 11.50 -2.21
N ILE A 159 12.68 10.21 -2.17
CA ILE A 159 11.77 9.54 -3.08
C ILE A 159 10.68 8.85 -2.29
N ASN A 160 9.43 9.13 -2.67
CA ASN A 160 8.25 8.41 -2.23
C ASN A 160 7.91 7.33 -3.27
N SER A 161 7.98 6.05 -2.89
CA SER A 161 7.40 4.94 -3.64
C SER A 161 5.94 4.81 -3.22
N ILE A 162 5.04 5.24 -4.11
CA ILE A 162 3.61 5.33 -3.83
C ILE A 162 2.88 4.27 -4.65
N GLN A 163 2.02 3.48 -3.99
CA GLN A 163 1.09 2.59 -4.67
C GLN A 163 -0.29 3.21 -4.68
N LEU A 164 -0.90 3.26 -5.86
CA LEU A 164 -2.25 3.77 -6.08
C LEU A 164 -3.16 2.65 -6.58
N LEU A 165 -4.43 2.69 -6.15
CA LEU A 165 -5.51 1.84 -6.63
C LEU A 165 -6.58 2.71 -7.30
N LYS A 166 -7.00 2.35 -8.52
CA LYS A 166 -8.20 2.88 -9.16
C LYS A 166 -9.39 2.02 -8.79
N ASP A 167 -10.39 2.64 -8.18
CA ASP A 167 -11.63 2.01 -7.76
C ASP A 167 -12.81 2.79 -8.35
N GLY A 168 -13.37 2.25 -9.44
CA GLY A 168 -14.41 2.95 -10.19
C GLY A 168 -13.93 4.33 -10.69
N ASN A 169 -14.54 5.39 -10.16
CA ASN A 169 -14.28 6.77 -10.57
C ASN A 169 -13.27 7.50 -9.67
N ARG A 170 -12.61 6.79 -8.76
CA ARG A 170 -11.67 7.43 -7.84
C ARG A 170 -10.35 6.67 -7.73
N TRP A 171 -9.33 7.39 -7.26
CA TRP A 171 -8.06 6.84 -6.86
C TRP A 171 -7.90 6.80 -5.34
N TRP A 172 -7.08 5.86 -4.86
CA TRP A 172 -6.71 5.66 -3.47
C TRP A 172 -5.20 5.55 -3.32
N VAL A 173 -4.65 6.13 -2.27
CA VAL A 173 -3.29 5.82 -1.82
C VAL A 173 -3.32 4.53 -1.01
N VAL A 174 -2.61 3.50 -1.47
CA VAL A 174 -2.51 2.17 -0.83
C VAL A 174 -1.33 2.11 0.13
N SER A 175 -0.19 2.63 -0.30
CA SER A 175 1.01 2.73 0.54
C SER A 175 1.94 3.82 0.05
N ILE A 176 2.72 4.35 0.98
CA ILE A 176 3.83 5.27 0.73
C ILE A 176 5.04 4.73 1.46
N PHE A 177 6.10 4.43 0.73
CA PHE A 177 7.36 3.93 1.26
C PHE A 177 8.47 4.86 0.80
N TRP A 178 9.25 5.45 1.72
CA TRP A 178 10.19 6.49 1.33
C TRP A 178 11.54 6.41 2.02
N ASP A 179 12.54 6.92 1.29
CA ASP A 179 13.87 7.17 1.80
C ASP A 179 14.32 8.58 1.41
N ALA A 180 15.12 9.18 2.30
CA ALA A 180 15.65 10.52 2.10
C ALA A 180 17.02 10.50 1.40
N GLU A 181 17.30 11.54 0.62
CA GLU A 181 18.62 11.83 0.08
C GLU A 181 19.59 12.13 1.21
N ARG A 182 20.81 11.63 1.09
CA ARG A 182 21.91 11.83 2.04
C ARG A 182 23.23 11.48 1.39
N PRO A 183 24.41 11.81 1.98
CA PRO A 183 25.70 11.35 1.50
C PRO A 183 25.72 9.82 1.32
N GLY A 184 26.10 9.36 0.13
CA GLY A 184 26.08 7.95 -0.26
C GLY A 184 24.72 7.40 -0.68
N ASN A 185 23.68 8.26 -0.76
CA ASN A 185 22.35 7.95 -1.27
C ASN A 185 21.80 9.15 -2.06
N GLU A 186 22.59 9.63 -3.01
CA GLU A 186 22.23 10.73 -3.90
C GLU A 186 21.27 10.25 -4.99
N PHE A 187 20.47 11.18 -5.55
CA PHE A 187 19.56 10.82 -6.62
C PHE A 187 20.29 10.42 -7.90
N PRO A 188 19.97 9.26 -8.50
CA PRO A 188 20.28 9.01 -9.90
C PRO A 188 19.65 10.10 -10.79
N ALA A 189 20.40 10.58 -11.79
CA ALA A 189 20.00 11.72 -12.64
C ALA A 189 18.61 11.56 -13.29
N HIS A 190 18.19 10.33 -13.56
CA HIS A 190 16.90 10.05 -14.18
C HIS A 190 15.68 10.27 -13.26
N TYR A 191 15.89 10.50 -11.97
CA TYR A 191 14.85 10.88 -11.00
C TYR A 191 14.78 12.38 -10.74
N LEU A 192 15.70 13.16 -11.31
CA LEU A 192 15.69 14.61 -11.22
C LEU A 192 14.83 15.24 -12.33
N PRO A 193 14.34 16.47 -12.17
CA PRO A 193 13.69 17.22 -13.24
C PRO A 193 14.63 17.35 -14.46
N ARG A 194 14.05 17.27 -15.67
CA ARG A 194 14.76 17.54 -16.91
C ARG A 194 14.77 19.03 -17.20
#